data_1598cd1319c7850d37b3e92b258cc84a
#
_entry.id   1598cd1319c7850d37b3e92b258cc84a
#
_cell.length_a   1.000
_cell.length_b   1.000
_cell.length_c   1.000
_cell.angle_alpha   90.00
_cell.angle_beta   90.00
_cell.angle_gamma   90.00
#
_symmetry.space_group_name_H-M   'P 1'
#
loop_
_entity.id
_entity.type
_entity.pdbx_description
1 polymer ?
#
loop_
_entity_poly.entity_id
_entity_poly.type
_entity_poly.pdbx_seq_one_letter_code
_entity_poly.pdbx_strand_id
1 'polypeptide(L)'
;MPKVTDYSVATRFDIGDVIVKDGTGGTKQMTATDAAVEFAGLVSAINHRNVYRGKNLGSSVTAAQKTAIQNGTFDDLFIGDYWVISGVTWVIADMDYFLRCGDSDFTKHHLVIVPAASLYSGQMNATNTTEGGYVGSVMYKTGLDNAKAKFKAAFGDMLLTHRTYLVNAVANGKPSGGAWLDETVALMNEIMVYGTHFFEPANDVNTIPTKYSVCNSQLALMQLNPRMIKTRETYWLQNVVSSANFARVDYGGCTNSCNASYSYGVRPYGIIG
;
A
#
# COMPACT_ATOMS: atom_id res chain seq x y z
N MET A 1 -2.70 38.08 -31.70
CA MET A 1 -2.46 37.49 -30.37
C MET A 1 -0.98 37.49 -30.11
N PRO A 2 -0.51 37.94 -28.93
CA PRO A 2 0.91 37.85 -28.60
C PRO A 2 1.37 36.41 -28.65
N LYS A 3 2.56 36.14 -29.14
CA LYS A 3 3.15 34.80 -29.14
C LYS A 3 3.64 34.47 -27.74
N VAL A 4 3.72 33.19 -27.38
CA VAL A 4 4.18 32.71 -26.07
C VAL A 4 5.60 33.29 -25.78
N THR A 5 6.40 33.55 -26.80
CA THR A 5 7.72 34.19 -26.70
C THR A 5 7.70 35.65 -26.23
N ASP A 6 6.53 36.29 -26.16
CA ASP A 6 6.40 37.70 -25.75
C ASP A 6 6.24 37.86 -24.23
N TYR A 7 6.21 36.73 -23.48
CA TYR A 7 6.09 36.70 -22.01
C TYR A 7 7.46 36.46 -21.37
N SER A 8 7.69 37.10 -20.23
CA SER A 8 8.87 36.83 -19.40
C SER A 8 8.85 35.40 -18.90
N VAL A 9 9.99 34.71 -18.97
CA VAL A 9 10.10 33.35 -18.42
C VAL A 9 10.04 33.44 -16.90
N ALA A 10 9.02 32.80 -16.29
CA ALA A 10 8.97 32.70 -14.86
C ALA A 10 10.08 31.76 -14.36
N THR A 11 10.78 32.15 -13.32
CA THR A 11 11.85 31.35 -12.71
C THR A 11 11.36 30.37 -11.65
N ARG A 12 10.10 30.48 -11.23
CA ARG A 12 9.41 29.59 -10.31
C ARG A 12 7.91 29.70 -10.54
N PHE A 13 7.18 28.69 -10.10
CA PHE A 13 5.72 28.70 -10.02
C PHE A 13 5.28 29.09 -8.60
N ASP A 14 4.31 29.98 -8.49
CA ASP A 14 3.65 30.32 -7.24
C ASP A 14 2.28 29.62 -7.16
N ILE A 15 1.73 29.52 -5.93
CA ILE A 15 0.39 28.95 -5.73
C ILE A 15 -0.64 29.82 -6.47
N GLY A 16 -1.34 29.22 -7.42
CA GLY A 16 -2.33 29.90 -8.28
C GLY A 16 -1.85 30.20 -9.69
N ASP A 17 -0.59 29.92 -10.00
CA ASP A 17 -0.12 30.03 -11.38
C ASP A 17 -0.87 29.05 -12.29
N VAL A 18 -1.21 29.55 -13.48
CA VAL A 18 -1.88 28.76 -14.51
C VAL A 18 -0.90 28.53 -15.65
N ILE A 19 -0.65 27.26 -15.97
CA ILE A 19 0.16 26.87 -17.11
C ILE A 19 -0.73 26.86 -18.35
N VAL A 20 -0.28 27.57 -19.39
CA VAL A 20 -0.97 27.61 -20.66
C VAL A 20 -0.29 26.64 -21.62
N LYS A 21 -1.04 25.61 -22.05
CA LYS A 21 -0.61 24.67 -23.07
C LYS A 21 -1.23 25.05 -24.41
N ASP A 22 -0.41 25.33 -25.40
CA ASP A 22 -0.83 25.53 -26.78
C ASP A 22 -0.61 24.25 -27.59
N GLY A 23 -1.63 23.80 -28.29
CA GLY A 23 -1.59 22.55 -29.05
C GLY A 23 -2.67 22.48 -30.12
N THR A 24 -2.73 21.38 -30.87
CA THR A 24 -3.66 21.16 -31.99
C THR A 24 -5.16 21.27 -31.63
N GLY A 25 -5.50 21.41 -30.36
CA GLY A 25 -6.88 21.61 -29.87
C GLY A 25 -7.14 23.00 -29.29
N GLY A 26 -6.26 23.98 -29.51
CA GLY A 26 -6.34 25.32 -28.94
C GLY A 26 -5.67 25.44 -27.57
N THR A 27 -5.60 26.67 -27.07
CA THR A 27 -4.98 27.00 -25.80
C THR A 27 -5.81 26.47 -24.63
N LYS A 28 -5.22 25.64 -23.78
CA LYS A 28 -5.86 25.11 -22.56
C LYS A 28 -5.10 25.59 -21.32
N GLN A 29 -5.85 25.99 -20.32
CA GLN A 29 -5.31 26.25 -19.00
C GLN A 29 -5.24 24.94 -18.22
N MET A 30 -4.14 24.73 -17.51
CA MET A 30 -4.01 23.60 -16.58
C MET A 30 -3.45 24.11 -15.26
N THR A 31 -3.82 23.46 -14.19
CA THR A 31 -3.28 23.77 -12.86
C THR A 31 -1.83 23.31 -12.75
N ALA A 32 -1.06 23.89 -11.82
CA ALA A 32 0.31 23.44 -11.56
C ALA A 32 0.34 21.95 -11.15
N THR A 33 -0.69 21.46 -10.48
CA THR A 33 -0.84 20.03 -10.13
C THR A 33 -1.01 19.17 -11.38
N ASP A 34 -1.88 19.57 -12.32
CA ASP A 34 -2.11 18.82 -13.55
C ASP A 34 -0.85 18.79 -14.43
N ALA A 35 -0.11 19.92 -14.47
CA ALA A 35 1.17 20.00 -15.18
C ALA A 35 2.20 19.06 -14.55
N ALA A 36 2.32 19.03 -13.22
CA ALA A 36 3.25 18.13 -12.53
C ALA A 36 2.91 16.66 -12.83
N VAL A 37 1.63 16.31 -12.92
CA VAL A 37 1.16 14.96 -13.30
C VAL A 37 1.52 14.64 -14.76
N GLU A 38 1.33 15.57 -15.70
CA GLU A 38 1.75 15.38 -17.10
C GLU A 38 3.28 15.18 -17.21
N PHE A 39 4.06 15.99 -16.50
CA PHE A 39 5.52 15.84 -16.48
C PHE A 39 5.95 14.50 -15.88
N ALA A 40 5.33 14.06 -14.78
CA ALA A 40 5.61 12.76 -14.20
C ALA A 40 5.29 11.61 -15.18
N GLY A 41 4.23 11.72 -15.97
CA GLY A 41 3.88 10.75 -17.01
C GLY A 41 4.86 10.67 -18.18
N LEU A 42 5.62 11.75 -18.43
CA LEU A 42 6.60 11.79 -19.52
C LEU A 42 7.97 11.19 -19.16
N VAL A 43 8.27 10.97 -17.88
CA VAL A 43 9.67 10.75 -17.46
C VAL A 43 9.99 9.29 -17.08
N SER A 44 9.11 8.49 -16.62
CA SER A 44 9.15 7.02 -16.46
C SER A 44 8.16 6.52 -15.37
N ALA A 45 7.86 5.23 -15.38
CA ALA A 45 7.00 4.56 -14.40
C ALA A 45 7.42 4.79 -12.93
N ILE A 46 8.71 4.94 -12.64
CA ILE A 46 9.25 5.25 -11.31
C ILE A 46 8.69 6.57 -10.76
N ASN A 47 8.42 7.54 -11.61
CA ASN A 47 7.91 8.85 -11.15
C ASN A 47 6.44 8.81 -10.75
N HIS A 48 5.63 7.90 -11.27
CA HIS A 48 4.25 7.70 -10.87
C HIS A 48 4.14 7.29 -9.39
N ARG A 49 5.11 6.54 -8.88
CA ARG A 49 5.24 6.15 -7.48
C ARG A 49 5.53 7.34 -6.55
N ASN A 50 6.09 8.42 -7.07
CA ASN A 50 6.52 9.58 -6.27
C ASN A 50 5.50 10.74 -6.28
N VAL A 51 4.35 10.57 -6.92
CA VAL A 51 3.31 11.60 -7.03
C VAL A 51 2.00 11.09 -6.41
N TYR A 52 1.51 11.82 -5.40
CA TYR A 52 0.16 11.61 -4.87
C TYR A 52 -0.85 12.41 -5.70
N ARG A 53 -1.84 11.75 -6.29
CA ARG A 53 -2.89 12.39 -7.10
C ARG A 53 -4.28 12.29 -6.46
N GLY A 54 -4.73 11.10 -6.09
CA GLY A 54 -6.04 10.89 -5.45
C GLY A 54 -7.23 10.99 -6.41
N LYS A 55 -7.04 10.62 -7.69
CA LYS A 55 -8.10 10.62 -8.72
C LYS A 55 -9.01 9.41 -8.59
N ASN A 56 -10.32 9.60 -8.76
CA ASN A 56 -11.26 8.49 -8.92
C ASN A 56 -11.10 7.89 -10.34
N LEU A 57 -10.74 6.63 -10.41
CA LEU A 57 -10.51 5.87 -11.65
C LEU A 57 -11.78 5.14 -12.14
N GLY A 58 -12.90 5.24 -11.40
CA GLY A 58 -14.17 4.62 -11.74
C GLY A 58 -14.55 3.42 -10.88
N SER A 59 -15.44 2.59 -11.40
CA SER A 59 -16.02 1.44 -10.67
C SER A 59 -15.45 0.08 -11.10
N SER A 60 -14.42 0.08 -11.95
CA SER A 60 -13.72 -1.14 -12.38
C SER A 60 -12.36 -0.77 -12.97
N VAL A 61 -11.43 -1.72 -12.97
CA VAL A 61 -10.15 -1.58 -13.69
C VAL A 61 -10.41 -1.75 -15.18
N THR A 62 -10.00 -0.79 -16.00
CA THR A 62 -10.14 -0.86 -17.46
C THR A 62 -9.08 -1.75 -18.09
N ALA A 63 -9.31 -2.22 -19.31
CA ALA A 63 -8.32 -3.02 -20.06
C ALA A 63 -7.01 -2.25 -20.28
N ALA A 64 -7.06 -0.94 -20.54
CA ALA A 64 -5.88 -0.10 -20.68
C ALA A 64 -5.08 -0.02 -19.37
N GLN A 65 -5.76 0.21 -18.24
CA GLN A 65 -5.11 0.21 -16.92
C GLN A 65 -4.47 -1.14 -16.59
N LYS A 66 -5.18 -2.25 -16.88
CA LYS A 66 -4.61 -3.60 -16.69
C LYS A 66 -3.34 -3.78 -17.51
N THR A 67 -3.35 -3.40 -18.78
CA THR A 67 -2.16 -3.47 -19.64
C THR A 67 -1.02 -2.60 -19.13
N ALA A 68 -1.31 -1.37 -18.69
CA ALA A 68 -0.30 -0.46 -18.12
C ALA A 68 0.34 -1.05 -16.84
N ILE A 69 -0.44 -1.68 -15.98
CA ILE A 69 0.08 -2.36 -14.78
C ILE A 69 0.98 -3.53 -15.20
N GLN A 70 0.51 -4.41 -16.07
CA GLN A 70 1.24 -5.62 -16.49
C GLN A 70 2.55 -5.30 -17.20
N ASN A 71 2.60 -4.20 -17.93
CA ASN A 71 3.82 -3.74 -18.62
C ASN A 71 4.75 -2.93 -17.70
N GLY A 72 4.33 -2.57 -16.49
CA GLY A 72 5.09 -1.72 -15.57
C GLY A 72 5.22 -0.27 -16.04
N THR A 73 4.39 0.18 -16.98
CA THR A 73 4.38 1.58 -17.42
C THR A 73 3.54 2.45 -16.51
N PHE A 74 2.50 1.87 -15.89
CA PHE A 74 1.55 2.55 -14.99
C PHE A 74 0.91 3.81 -15.59
N ASP A 75 0.72 3.83 -16.91
CA ASP A 75 0.19 4.99 -17.64
C ASP A 75 -1.12 5.50 -17.01
N ASP A 76 -1.18 6.80 -16.70
CA ASP A 76 -2.28 7.49 -15.98
C ASP A 76 -2.72 6.80 -14.66
N LEU A 77 -1.77 6.18 -13.94
CA LEU A 77 -1.96 5.63 -12.59
C LEU A 77 -0.94 6.27 -11.65
N PHE A 78 -1.38 6.75 -10.50
CA PHE A 78 -0.55 7.44 -9.51
C PHE A 78 -0.89 7.00 -8.09
N ILE A 79 0.00 7.26 -7.15
CA ILE A 79 -0.26 6.98 -5.74
C ILE A 79 -1.48 7.76 -5.26
N GLY A 80 -2.35 7.07 -4.51
CA GLY A 80 -3.57 7.66 -3.98
C GLY A 80 -4.77 7.64 -4.93
N ASP A 81 -4.57 7.34 -6.21
CA ASP A 81 -5.69 7.07 -7.12
C ASP A 81 -6.49 5.88 -6.62
N TYR A 82 -7.77 5.86 -6.92
CA TYR A 82 -8.65 4.84 -6.37
C TYR A 82 -9.81 4.46 -7.28
N TRP A 83 -10.25 3.23 -7.12
CA TRP A 83 -11.53 2.74 -7.67
C TRP A 83 -12.56 2.64 -6.56
N VAL A 84 -13.84 2.83 -6.91
CA VAL A 84 -14.98 2.54 -6.02
C VAL A 84 -15.71 1.32 -6.56
N ILE A 85 -15.38 0.14 -6.04
CA ILE A 85 -15.94 -1.14 -6.52
C ILE A 85 -16.75 -1.76 -5.37
N SER A 86 -18.01 -2.06 -5.64
CA SER A 86 -18.95 -2.66 -4.67
C SER A 86 -19.00 -1.90 -3.34
N GLY A 87 -18.98 -0.56 -3.41
CA GLY A 87 -19.06 0.31 -2.23
C GLY A 87 -17.76 0.43 -1.42
N VAL A 88 -16.68 -0.21 -1.84
CA VAL A 88 -15.36 -0.10 -1.23
C VAL A 88 -14.47 0.82 -2.08
N THR A 89 -13.80 1.77 -1.42
CA THR A 89 -12.77 2.61 -2.05
C THR A 89 -11.43 1.91 -1.95
N TRP A 90 -10.92 1.45 -3.09
CA TRP A 90 -9.66 0.72 -3.26
C TRP A 90 -8.57 1.68 -3.74
N VAL A 91 -7.55 1.91 -2.93
CA VAL A 91 -6.54 2.96 -3.15
C VAL A 91 -5.22 2.34 -3.60
N ILE A 92 -4.59 2.92 -4.61
CA ILE A 92 -3.22 2.58 -5.03
C ILE A 92 -2.27 3.05 -3.92
N ALA A 93 -1.66 2.09 -3.24
CA ALA A 93 -0.77 2.34 -2.12
C ALA A 93 0.71 2.33 -2.50
N ASP A 94 1.07 1.52 -3.49
CA ASP A 94 2.44 1.46 -4.00
C ASP A 94 2.46 0.81 -5.40
N MET A 95 3.60 0.92 -6.08
CA MET A 95 3.88 0.33 -7.38
C MET A 95 5.14 -0.51 -7.26
N ASP A 96 5.09 -1.76 -7.77
CA ASP A 96 6.21 -2.68 -7.81
C ASP A 96 6.90 -2.94 -6.46
N TYR A 97 6.15 -2.80 -5.36
CA TYR A 97 6.67 -2.91 -3.99
C TYR A 97 7.37 -4.24 -3.71
N PHE A 98 6.85 -5.33 -4.28
CA PHE A 98 7.40 -6.68 -4.14
C PHE A 98 8.24 -7.13 -5.33
N LEU A 99 8.48 -6.26 -6.31
CA LEU A 99 9.25 -6.63 -7.50
C LEU A 99 10.67 -7.03 -7.10
N ARG A 100 11.10 -8.22 -7.55
CA ARG A 100 12.38 -8.85 -7.20
C ARG A 100 12.56 -9.15 -5.71
N CYS A 101 11.46 -9.24 -4.96
CA CYS A 101 11.47 -9.65 -3.56
C CYS A 101 11.06 -11.11 -3.42
N GLY A 102 11.48 -11.74 -2.31
CA GLY A 102 11.15 -13.11 -1.98
C GLY A 102 12.36 -14.04 -1.95
N ASP A 103 12.15 -15.29 -1.60
CA ASP A 103 13.13 -16.38 -1.69
C ASP A 103 13.33 -16.85 -3.13
N SER A 104 12.42 -16.46 -4.00
CA SER A 104 12.56 -16.47 -5.46
C SER A 104 12.06 -15.11 -5.98
N ASP A 105 12.68 -14.59 -7.04
CA ASP A 105 12.33 -13.28 -7.57
C ASP A 105 10.87 -13.22 -8.03
N PHE A 106 10.12 -12.27 -7.46
CA PHE A 106 8.81 -11.91 -7.96
C PHE A 106 8.97 -10.96 -9.15
N THR A 107 8.60 -11.40 -10.35
CA THR A 107 8.92 -10.69 -11.61
C THR A 107 7.74 -9.97 -12.25
N LYS A 108 6.53 -10.06 -11.65
CA LYS A 108 5.34 -9.44 -12.19
C LYS A 108 5.22 -7.99 -11.72
N HIS A 109 5.03 -7.08 -12.66
CA HIS A 109 4.65 -5.70 -12.33
C HIS A 109 3.29 -5.68 -11.65
N HIS A 110 3.11 -4.80 -10.66
CA HIS A 110 1.90 -4.80 -9.83
C HIS A 110 1.67 -3.48 -9.09
N LEU A 111 0.42 -3.29 -8.69
CA LEU A 111 0.03 -2.28 -7.72
C LEU A 111 -0.23 -2.93 -6.38
N VAL A 112 0.18 -2.28 -5.29
CA VAL A 112 -0.32 -2.58 -3.94
C VAL A 112 -1.61 -1.79 -3.73
N ILE A 113 -2.67 -2.49 -3.35
CA ILE A 113 -3.98 -1.92 -3.11
C ILE A 113 -4.34 -2.05 -1.62
N VAL A 114 -4.82 -0.96 -1.04
CA VAL A 114 -5.38 -0.94 0.32
C VAL A 114 -6.78 -0.34 0.30
N PRO A 115 -7.74 -0.79 1.11
CA PRO A 115 -9.00 -0.09 1.27
C PRO A 115 -8.78 1.23 2.02
N ALA A 116 -9.54 2.28 1.67
CA ALA A 116 -9.45 3.59 2.31
C ALA A 116 -9.81 3.52 3.81
N ALA A 117 -10.73 2.64 4.19
CA ALA A 117 -11.17 2.35 5.57
C ALA A 117 -11.12 0.84 5.83
N SER A 118 -11.30 0.43 7.07
CA SER A 118 -11.41 -0.98 7.42
C SER A 118 -12.60 -1.64 6.72
N LEU A 119 -12.42 -2.86 6.21
CA LEU A 119 -13.47 -3.60 5.52
C LEU A 119 -14.53 -4.17 6.49
N TYR A 120 -14.11 -4.47 7.68
CA TYR A 120 -14.90 -4.99 8.81
C TYR A 120 -14.06 -4.93 10.08
N SER A 121 -14.61 -5.36 11.23
CA SER A 121 -13.88 -5.53 12.48
C SER A 121 -13.72 -7.01 12.82
N GLY A 122 -12.58 -7.37 13.41
CA GLY A 122 -12.27 -8.75 13.80
C GLY A 122 -11.24 -8.82 14.91
N GLN A 123 -11.11 -10.00 15.50
CA GLN A 123 -10.11 -10.34 16.52
C GLN A 123 -8.91 -11.02 15.87
N MET A 124 -7.72 -10.82 16.42
CA MET A 124 -6.56 -11.60 16.00
C MET A 124 -6.69 -13.05 16.46
N ASN A 125 -7.14 -13.29 17.69
CA ASN A 125 -7.44 -14.58 18.27
C ASN A 125 -8.64 -14.50 19.22
N ALA A 126 -9.29 -15.62 19.49
CA ALA A 126 -10.43 -15.69 20.42
C ALA A 126 -9.99 -15.43 21.88
N THR A 127 -8.74 -15.70 22.21
CA THR A 127 -8.13 -15.47 23.53
C THR A 127 -6.88 -14.62 23.39
N ASN A 128 -6.36 -14.10 24.53
CA ASN A 128 -5.17 -13.27 24.57
C ASN A 128 -3.88 -14.12 24.44
N THR A 129 -3.65 -14.64 23.25
CA THR A 129 -2.46 -15.42 22.89
C THR A 129 -1.94 -14.99 21.53
N THR A 130 -0.64 -15.07 21.36
CA THR A 130 0.06 -14.89 20.07
C THR A 130 0.84 -16.16 19.72
N GLU A 131 0.46 -17.31 20.27
CA GLU A 131 1.09 -18.58 19.97
C GLU A 131 1.06 -18.87 18.47
N GLY A 132 2.22 -19.26 17.91
CA GLY A 132 2.41 -19.41 16.46
C GLY A 132 2.51 -18.10 15.68
N GLY A 133 2.53 -16.95 16.36
CA GLY A 133 2.67 -15.62 15.75
C GLY A 133 1.48 -15.21 14.89
N TYR A 134 1.72 -14.33 13.92
CA TYR A 134 0.68 -13.91 12.98
C TYR A 134 0.12 -15.09 12.17
N VAL A 135 0.98 -15.95 11.68
CA VAL A 135 0.60 -17.15 10.88
C VAL A 135 -0.25 -18.13 11.68
N GLY A 136 0.00 -18.25 13.00
CA GLY A 136 -0.76 -19.05 13.92
C GLY A 136 -2.12 -18.47 14.27
N SER A 137 -2.36 -17.19 14.02
CA SER A 137 -3.56 -16.48 14.44
C SER A 137 -4.83 -16.93 13.68
N VAL A 138 -5.98 -16.80 14.33
CA VAL A 138 -7.30 -16.98 13.70
C VAL A 138 -7.49 -15.95 12.58
N MET A 139 -6.99 -14.71 12.76
CA MET A 139 -7.06 -13.68 11.74
C MET A 139 -6.40 -14.14 10.42
N TYR A 140 -5.17 -14.67 10.49
CA TYR A 140 -4.47 -15.16 9.30
C TYR A 140 -5.17 -16.36 8.66
N LYS A 141 -5.59 -17.35 9.46
CA LYS A 141 -6.13 -18.62 8.98
C LYS A 141 -7.53 -18.49 8.36
N THR A 142 -8.40 -17.71 8.97
CA THR A 142 -9.81 -17.59 8.57
C THR A 142 -10.36 -16.16 8.66
N GLY A 143 -9.81 -15.31 9.52
CA GLY A 143 -10.30 -13.96 9.72
C GLY A 143 -10.19 -13.08 8.47
N LEU A 144 -9.23 -13.34 7.58
CA LEU A 144 -9.05 -12.64 6.31
C LEU A 144 -9.88 -13.20 5.15
N ASP A 145 -10.65 -14.28 5.32
CA ASP A 145 -11.38 -14.88 4.20
C ASP A 145 -12.41 -13.93 3.58
N ASN A 146 -13.08 -13.12 4.39
CA ASN A 146 -13.98 -12.08 3.90
C ASN A 146 -13.22 -10.99 3.10
N ALA A 147 -12.06 -10.59 3.56
CA ALA A 147 -11.20 -9.64 2.83
C ALA A 147 -10.72 -10.22 1.50
N LYS A 148 -10.24 -11.47 1.50
CA LYS A 148 -9.84 -12.20 0.28
C LYS A 148 -10.99 -12.28 -0.73
N ALA A 149 -12.20 -12.60 -0.26
CA ALA A 149 -13.40 -12.64 -1.10
C ALA A 149 -13.71 -11.26 -1.71
N LYS A 150 -13.62 -10.17 -0.93
CA LYS A 150 -13.84 -8.80 -1.41
C LYS A 150 -12.79 -8.38 -2.45
N PHE A 151 -11.51 -8.67 -2.22
CA PHE A 151 -10.45 -8.42 -3.20
C PHE A 151 -10.67 -9.23 -4.49
N LYS A 152 -11.01 -10.52 -4.36
CA LYS A 152 -11.29 -11.36 -5.54
C LYS A 152 -12.51 -10.88 -6.31
N ALA A 153 -13.56 -10.42 -5.63
CA ALA A 153 -14.73 -9.85 -6.28
C ALA A 153 -14.41 -8.52 -6.99
N ALA A 154 -13.50 -7.69 -6.43
CA ALA A 154 -13.14 -6.41 -7.03
C ALA A 154 -12.17 -6.54 -8.20
N PHE A 155 -11.18 -7.43 -8.13
CA PHE A 155 -10.05 -7.48 -9.06
C PHE A 155 -9.91 -8.78 -9.84
N GLY A 156 -10.70 -9.79 -9.51
CA GLY A 156 -10.73 -11.04 -10.25
C GLY A 156 -9.36 -11.70 -10.37
N ASP A 157 -8.99 -12.03 -11.59
CA ASP A 157 -7.72 -12.73 -11.88
C ASP A 157 -6.49 -11.80 -11.87
N MET A 158 -6.68 -10.50 -11.68
CA MET A 158 -5.57 -9.57 -11.43
C MET A 158 -4.99 -9.72 -10.02
N LEU A 159 -5.73 -10.30 -9.07
CA LEU A 159 -5.22 -10.53 -7.72
C LEU A 159 -4.09 -11.56 -7.77
N LEU A 160 -2.89 -11.14 -7.40
CA LEU A 160 -1.67 -11.93 -7.47
C LEU A 160 -1.30 -12.52 -6.11
N THR A 161 -0.63 -13.65 -6.14
CA THR A 161 0.08 -14.21 -4.98
C THR A 161 1.52 -13.75 -5.01
N HIS A 162 2.06 -13.36 -3.86
CA HIS A 162 3.45 -12.97 -3.66
C HIS A 162 4.02 -13.66 -2.43
N ARG A 163 5.34 -13.71 -2.34
CA ARG A 163 6.02 -14.30 -1.20
C ARG A 163 6.49 -13.23 -0.23
N THR A 164 6.22 -13.47 1.06
CA THR A 164 6.71 -12.63 2.14
C THR A 164 7.41 -13.49 3.19
N TYR A 165 8.37 -12.88 3.91
CA TYR A 165 8.95 -13.50 5.08
C TYR A 165 8.21 -13.01 6.31
N LEU A 166 7.49 -13.91 6.97
CA LEU A 166 6.71 -13.59 8.16
C LEU A 166 7.43 -14.10 9.40
N VAL A 167 7.63 -13.22 10.37
CA VAL A 167 8.11 -13.57 11.70
C VAL A 167 6.94 -14.22 12.47
N ASN A 168 7.12 -15.44 12.91
CA ASN A 168 6.03 -16.21 13.52
C ASN A 168 5.74 -15.83 14.97
N ALA A 169 6.77 -15.45 15.74
CA ALA A 169 6.62 -15.07 17.13
C ALA A 169 7.79 -14.20 17.61
N VAL A 170 7.62 -13.59 18.77
CA VAL A 170 8.66 -12.82 19.46
C VAL A 170 8.89 -13.45 20.84
N ALA A 171 10.13 -13.82 21.13
CA ALA A 171 10.58 -14.30 22.44
C ALA A 171 11.74 -13.45 22.94
N ASN A 172 11.66 -12.98 24.18
CA ASN A 172 12.69 -12.13 24.80
C ASN A 172 13.07 -10.90 23.95
N GLY A 173 12.10 -10.28 23.29
CA GLY A 173 12.31 -9.11 22.44
C GLY A 173 13.01 -9.40 21.09
N LYS A 174 13.14 -10.67 20.70
CA LYS A 174 13.72 -11.08 19.42
C LYS A 174 12.76 -11.94 18.62
N PRO A 175 12.83 -11.90 17.28
CA PRO A 175 12.13 -12.85 16.43
C PRO A 175 12.51 -14.30 16.84
N SER A 176 11.50 -15.13 17.06
CA SER A 176 11.70 -16.53 17.50
C SER A 176 11.59 -17.54 16.37
N GLY A 177 11.57 -17.10 15.14
CA GLY A 177 11.47 -17.92 13.94
C GLY A 177 10.62 -17.23 12.90
N GLY A 178 10.74 -17.67 11.67
CA GLY A 178 9.97 -17.15 10.56
C GLY A 178 9.92 -18.15 9.39
N ALA A 179 9.09 -17.84 8.42
CA ALA A 179 8.97 -18.63 7.21
C ALA A 179 8.60 -17.76 6.00
N TRP A 180 9.00 -18.20 4.82
CA TRP A 180 8.49 -17.69 3.57
C TRP A 180 7.10 -18.27 3.31
N LEU A 181 6.15 -17.39 3.04
CA LEU A 181 4.76 -17.75 2.84
C LEU A 181 4.20 -17.09 1.59
N ASP A 182 3.26 -17.77 0.96
CA ASP A 182 2.49 -17.23 -0.15
C ASP A 182 1.28 -16.46 0.38
N GLU A 183 1.18 -15.20 0.00
CA GLU A 183 0.08 -14.33 0.40
C GLU A 183 -0.61 -13.70 -0.81
N THR A 184 -1.93 -13.61 -0.74
CA THR A 184 -2.74 -12.84 -1.71
C THR A 184 -3.29 -11.57 -1.07
N VAL A 185 -3.75 -11.69 0.18
CA VAL A 185 -4.30 -10.59 1.00
C VAL A 185 -3.83 -10.80 2.43
N ALA A 186 -3.18 -9.80 3.00
CA ALA A 186 -2.62 -9.84 4.36
C ALA A 186 -2.81 -8.51 5.08
N LEU A 187 -2.70 -8.52 6.40
CA LEU A 187 -2.60 -7.27 7.16
C LEU A 187 -1.27 -6.57 6.83
N MET A 188 -1.27 -5.25 6.85
CA MET A 188 -0.03 -4.48 6.77
C MET A 188 0.84 -4.73 8.00
N ASN A 189 2.16 -4.54 7.85
CA ASN A 189 3.11 -4.49 8.95
C ASN A 189 3.46 -3.04 9.33
N GLU A 190 4.22 -2.87 10.42
CA GLU A 190 4.66 -1.55 10.89
C GLU A 190 5.52 -0.81 9.86
N ILE A 191 6.39 -1.51 9.13
CA ILE A 191 7.25 -0.88 8.12
C ILE A 191 6.41 -0.35 6.97
N MET A 192 5.42 -1.11 6.48
CA MET A 192 4.50 -0.66 5.44
C MET A 192 3.77 0.63 5.82
N VAL A 193 3.43 0.78 7.09
CA VAL A 193 2.66 1.94 7.58
C VAL A 193 3.57 3.10 7.97
N TYR A 194 4.67 2.84 8.68
CA TYR A 194 5.49 3.88 9.32
C TYR A 194 6.93 3.99 8.79
N GLY A 195 7.39 3.03 8.00
CA GLY A 195 8.76 2.98 7.49
C GLY A 195 9.79 2.49 8.52
N THR A 196 9.34 2.05 9.70
CA THR A 196 10.22 1.56 10.77
C THR A 196 9.52 0.52 11.64
N HIS A 197 10.31 -0.24 12.38
CA HIS A 197 9.84 -1.10 13.46
C HIS A 197 9.62 -0.30 14.73
N PHE A 198 8.53 -0.53 15.43
CA PHE A 198 8.29 -0.01 16.77
C PHE A 198 8.25 -1.12 17.81
N PHE A 199 7.49 -2.16 17.55
CA PHE A 199 7.30 -3.30 18.45
C PHE A 199 7.98 -4.56 17.93
N GLU A 200 8.02 -4.74 16.62
CA GLU A 200 8.79 -5.85 16.05
C GLU A 200 10.27 -5.59 16.28
N PRO A 201 11.00 -6.55 16.86
CA PRO A 201 12.45 -6.39 17.06
C PRO A 201 13.15 -6.17 15.72
N ALA A 202 14.20 -5.35 15.72
CA ALA A 202 15.07 -5.18 14.57
C ALA A 202 15.52 -6.55 14.05
N ASN A 203 15.52 -6.70 12.73
CA ASN A 203 15.90 -7.94 12.05
C ASN A 203 17.26 -8.46 12.56
N ASP A 204 17.24 -9.64 13.16
CA ASP A 204 18.48 -10.37 13.43
C ASP A 204 18.91 -11.07 12.15
N VAL A 205 20.13 -10.77 11.68
CA VAL A 205 20.73 -11.39 10.48
C VAL A 205 20.74 -12.92 10.52
N ASN A 206 20.62 -13.52 11.70
CA ASN A 206 20.53 -14.96 11.86
C ASN A 206 19.11 -15.52 11.74
N THR A 207 18.10 -14.67 11.82
CA THR A 207 16.69 -15.06 11.86
C THR A 207 15.98 -14.73 10.56
N ILE A 208 16.35 -13.62 9.90
CA ILE A 208 15.77 -13.20 8.62
C ILE A 208 16.80 -13.48 7.52
N PRO A 209 16.39 -14.16 6.43
CA PRO A 209 17.28 -14.47 5.34
C PRO A 209 17.84 -13.18 4.71
N THR A 210 19.16 -12.98 4.81
CA THR A 210 19.84 -11.83 4.19
C THR A 210 20.17 -12.07 2.71
N LYS A 211 20.06 -13.31 2.25
CA LYS A 211 20.39 -13.71 0.89
C LYS A 211 19.41 -13.14 -0.14
N TYR A 212 18.15 -12.92 0.25
CA TYR A 212 17.08 -12.46 -0.63
C TYR A 212 16.62 -11.07 -0.19
N SER A 213 16.23 -10.24 -1.16
CA SER A 213 15.62 -8.96 -0.86
C SER A 213 14.29 -9.16 -0.16
N VAL A 214 14.08 -8.47 0.95
CA VAL A 214 12.80 -8.35 1.63
C VAL A 214 12.31 -6.91 1.53
N CYS A 215 11.01 -6.72 1.39
CA CYS A 215 10.41 -5.40 1.22
C CYS A 215 10.32 -4.71 2.59
N ASN A 216 11.24 -3.79 2.85
CA ASN A 216 11.38 -3.06 4.10
C ASN A 216 11.25 -1.55 3.90
N SER A 217 10.25 -1.11 3.13
CA SER A 217 10.00 0.31 2.92
C SER A 217 8.58 0.68 3.32
N GLN A 218 8.38 1.94 3.66
CA GLN A 218 7.03 2.49 3.84
C GLN A 218 6.30 2.49 2.50
N LEU A 219 5.02 2.14 2.50
CA LEU A 219 4.18 2.30 1.32
C LEU A 219 4.15 3.76 0.89
N ALA A 220 4.32 4.00 -0.40
CA ALA A 220 4.36 5.34 -0.97
C ALA A 220 3.11 6.17 -0.60
N LEU A 221 1.94 5.54 -0.52
CA LEU A 221 0.71 6.18 -0.05
C LEU A 221 0.86 6.77 1.36
N MET A 222 1.44 6.01 2.29
CA MET A 222 1.59 6.43 3.68
C MET A 222 2.67 7.52 3.83
N GLN A 223 3.69 7.47 2.98
CA GLN A 223 4.75 8.46 2.92
C GLN A 223 4.28 9.79 2.32
N LEU A 224 3.60 9.74 1.18
CA LEU A 224 3.17 10.93 0.43
C LEU A 224 1.91 11.57 1.03
N ASN A 225 1.05 10.78 1.68
CA ASN A 225 -0.15 11.27 2.36
C ASN A 225 -0.33 10.58 3.73
N PRO A 226 0.37 11.04 4.78
CA PRO A 226 0.28 10.47 6.13
C PRO A 226 -1.13 10.47 6.73
N ARG A 227 -2.06 11.26 6.18
CA ARG A 227 -3.47 11.21 6.60
C ARG A 227 -4.11 9.85 6.31
N MET A 228 -3.57 9.09 5.36
CA MET A 228 -4.04 7.74 5.05
C MET A 228 -3.65 6.70 6.11
N ILE A 229 -2.73 7.01 7.01
CA ILE A 229 -2.47 6.21 8.22
C ILE A 229 -3.64 6.37 9.18
N LYS A 230 -4.10 7.62 9.35
CA LYS A 230 -5.14 8.03 10.29
C LYS A 230 -6.53 7.93 9.67
N THR A 231 -7.17 6.78 9.77
CA THR A 231 -8.52 6.55 9.24
C THR A 231 -9.64 6.91 10.22
N ARG A 232 -9.32 7.42 11.42
CA ARG A 232 -10.22 7.59 12.57
C ARG A 232 -10.79 6.28 13.11
N GLU A 233 -10.20 5.16 12.70
CA GLU A 233 -10.48 3.83 13.18
C GLU A 233 -9.19 3.22 13.73
N THR A 234 -9.32 2.35 14.70
CA THR A 234 -8.23 1.48 15.12
C THR A 234 -8.23 0.24 14.23
N TYR A 235 -7.07 -0.13 13.65
CA TYR A 235 -6.97 -1.33 12.82
C TYR A 235 -5.72 -2.14 13.13
N TRP A 236 -5.82 -3.45 12.94
CA TRP A 236 -4.75 -4.39 13.22
C TRP A 236 -3.59 -4.31 12.23
N LEU A 237 -2.39 -4.58 12.75
CA LEU A 237 -1.20 -4.90 11.99
C LEU A 237 -0.81 -6.36 12.27
N GLN A 238 0.06 -6.94 11.42
CA GLN A 238 0.47 -8.34 11.59
C GLN A 238 1.53 -8.57 12.68
N ASN A 239 2.20 -7.51 13.16
CA ASN A 239 3.35 -7.61 14.04
C ASN A 239 2.97 -8.12 15.43
N VAL A 240 3.70 -9.13 15.90
CA VAL A 240 3.58 -9.67 17.27
C VAL A 240 4.37 -8.77 18.21
N VAL A 241 3.74 -8.38 19.32
CA VAL A 241 4.35 -7.48 20.33
C VAL A 241 4.75 -8.23 21.60
N SER A 242 3.90 -9.13 22.05
CA SER A 242 4.10 -9.91 23.29
C SER A 242 3.37 -11.24 23.18
N SER A 243 3.40 -12.05 24.24
CA SER A 243 2.66 -13.32 24.31
C SER A 243 1.14 -13.18 24.20
N ALA A 244 0.60 -11.96 24.30
CA ALA A 244 -0.82 -11.68 24.27
C ALA A 244 -1.26 -10.60 23.27
N ASN A 245 -0.31 -9.79 22.76
CA ASN A 245 -0.62 -8.56 22.03
C ASN A 245 -0.08 -8.58 20.61
N PHE A 246 -0.89 -8.04 19.68
CA PHE A 246 -0.48 -7.64 18.34
C PHE A 246 -0.42 -6.12 18.23
N ALA A 247 0.39 -5.64 17.29
CA ALA A 247 0.45 -4.22 16.95
C ALA A 247 -0.83 -3.78 16.24
N ARG A 248 -1.15 -2.51 16.40
CA ARG A 248 -2.28 -1.86 15.76
C ARG A 248 -1.96 -0.40 15.48
N VAL A 249 -2.65 0.19 14.55
CA VAL A 249 -2.75 1.64 14.39
C VAL A 249 -3.95 2.10 15.20
N ASP A 250 -3.78 3.10 16.05
CA ASP A 250 -4.91 3.67 16.79
C ASP A 250 -5.70 4.68 15.96
N TYR A 251 -6.84 5.13 16.46
CA TYR A 251 -7.71 6.10 15.78
C TYR A 251 -7.01 7.44 15.47
N GLY A 252 -5.94 7.76 16.19
CA GLY A 252 -5.10 8.94 15.99
C GLY A 252 -4.00 8.75 14.95
N GLY A 253 -3.78 7.51 14.48
CA GLY A 253 -2.71 7.16 13.55
C GLY A 253 -1.39 6.80 14.22
N CYS A 254 -1.35 6.72 15.56
CA CYS A 254 -0.17 6.29 16.29
C CYS A 254 -0.06 4.78 16.32
N THR A 255 1.18 4.27 16.32
CA THR A 255 1.41 2.85 16.60
C THR A 255 1.06 2.54 18.05
N ASN A 256 0.44 1.40 18.29
CA ASN A 256 0.04 0.92 19.60
C ASN A 256 -0.08 -0.61 19.57
N SER A 257 -0.32 -1.23 20.71
CA SER A 257 -0.57 -2.67 20.80
C SER A 257 -1.83 -2.97 21.59
N CYS A 258 -2.39 -4.14 21.40
CA CYS A 258 -3.55 -4.58 22.17
C CYS A 258 -3.64 -6.10 22.22
N ASN A 259 -4.39 -6.59 23.21
CA ASN A 259 -4.68 -7.99 23.40
C ASN A 259 -5.36 -8.59 22.16
N ALA A 260 -4.94 -9.78 21.76
CA ALA A 260 -5.39 -10.47 20.56
C ALA A 260 -6.90 -10.70 20.47
N SER A 261 -7.60 -10.76 21.61
CA SER A 261 -9.06 -10.98 21.68
C SER A 261 -9.91 -9.70 21.50
N TYR A 262 -9.29 -8.52 21.41
CA TYR A 262 -10.04 -7.32 21.08
C TYR A 262 -10.44 -7.30 19.60
N SER A 263 -11.57 -6.65 19.30
CA SER A 263 -12.05 -6.49 17.93
C SER A 263 -11.71 -5.09 17.41
N TYR A 264 -10.89 -5.03 16.37
CA TYR A 264 -10.54 -3.80 15.67
C TYR A 264 -10.68 -3.96 14.17
N GLY A 265 -10.52 -2.87 13.45
CA GLY A 265 -10.64 -2.83 12.00
C GLY A 265 -9.68 -3.79 11.30
N VAL A 266 -10.17 -4.43 10.27
CA VAL A 266 -9.38 -5.25 9.34
C VAL A 266 -9.19 -4.44 8.07
N ARG A 267 -7.99 -3.87 7.93
CA ARG A 267 -7.55 -3.05 6.80
C ARG A 267 -6.35 -3.69 6.13
N PRO A 268 -6.57 -4.70 5.29
CA PRO A 268 -5.51 -5.47 4.65
C PRO A 268 -4.97 -4.76 3.41
N TYR A 269 -3.89 -5.32 2.85
CA TYR A 269 -3.44 -5.05 1.50
C TYR A 269 -3.56 -6.29 0.63
N GLY A 270 -3.56 -6.09 -0.68
CA GLY A 270 -3.39 -7.11 -1.70
C GLY A 270 -2.66 -6.52 -2.89
N ILE A 271 -2.13 -7.36 -3.79
CA ILE A 271 -1.47 -6.89 -5.01
C ILE A 271 -2.22 -7.33 -6.25
N ILE A 272 -2.25 -6.45 -7.26
CA ILE A 272 -2.90 -6.70 -8.55
C ILE A 272 -1.94 -6.44 -9.71
N GLY A 273 -2.00 -7.30 -10.76
CA GLY A 273 -1.17 -7.16 -11.96
C GLY A 273 -1.69 -7.88 -13.19
#